data_c241a91a3c0fc0b8f8965b3e8c0327dc
#
_entry.id   c241a91a3c0fc0b8f8965b3e8c0327dc
#
_cell.length_a   1.000
_cell.length_b   1.000
_cell.length_c   1.000
_cell.angle_alpha   90.00
_cell.angle_beta   90.00
_cell.angle_gamma   90.00
#
_symmetry.space_group_name_H-M   'P 1'
#
loop_
_entity.id
_entity.type
_entity.pdbx_description
1 polymer ?
#
loop_
_entity_poly.entity_id
_entity_poly.type
_entity_poly.pdbx_seq_one_letter_code
_entity_poly.pdbx_strand_id
1 'polypeptide(L)'
;MPCFLEWLVLFVAAVLLNCGGQRCLQVIILPLLVVEVIALFMESGHLRQKLPGGRYLATAYVGSLVLAFLVSCLYGGRGDYAVYLLQPGEAVEKLLLGVPAALLENFGLVGNAKVGSFASLMQLLVWVFLILLGYGLWYVFRKNTESTDRQKDALTILLASVGVTAFIIGITSAEAAHYYFFMAWFAAAVLVAVMVDHMSEGQPVFAGLILTAVALFAVLNLKYTYCEAATTQDNLKEYQEVADYLTEAGIDYGYAEFWDAERICLITDGRVTMGHSYTMASLSGYWWLTSMKWYPPTLPKEMRTAYVVRTEMREAFEQQFPEGEAPILEYENEKLAVYVGDRNYVEL
;
A
#
# COMPACT_ATOMS: atom_id res chain seq x y z
N MET A 1 23.38 29.35 1.74
CA MET A 1 22.03 29.43 1.14
C MET A 1 21.96 28.38 0.05
N PRO A 2 20.96 27.55 0.00
CA PRO A 2 20.76 26.68 -1.16
C PRO A 2 20.62 27.58 -2.40
N CYS A 3 21.23 27.12 -3.50
CA CYS A 3 21.11 27.81 -4.78
C CYS A 3 19.64 27.75 -5.24
N PHE A 4 19.16 28.77 -5.95
CA PHE A 4 17.82 28.77 -6.55
C PHE A 4 17.55 27.49 -7.33
N LEU A 5 18.57 26.93 -7.95
CA LEU A 5 18.49 25.67 -8.68
C LEU A 5 18.15 24.49 -7.78
N GLU A 6 18.75 24.40 -6.58
CA GLU A 6 18.45 23.35 -5.60
C GLU A 6 17.00 23.44 -5.11
N TRP A 7 16.53 24.68 -4.84
CA TRP A 7 15.13 24.91 -4.49
C TRP A 7 14.18 24.50 -5.62
N LEU A 8 14.50 24.86 -6.86
CA LEU A 8 13.68 24.51 -8.03
C LEU A 8 13.62 22.98 -8.22
N VAL A 9 14.74 22.28 -8.07
CA VAL A 9 14.79 20.80 -8.16
C VAL A 9 13.92 20.16 -7.08
N LEU A 10 14.02 20.64 -5.84
CA LEU A 10 13.20 20.13 -4.74
C LEU A 10 11.71 20.43 -4.95
N PHE A 11 11.37 21.62 -5.44
CA PHE A 11 9.99 21.99 -5.77
C PHE A 11 9.42 21.09 -6.86
N VAL A 12 10.15 20.89 -7.97
CA VAL A 12 9.72 20.03 -9.07
C VAL A 12 9.58 18.59 -8.60
N ALA A 13 10.55 18.06 -7.83
CA ALA A 13 10.47 16.72 -7.28
C ALA A 13 9.25 16.56 -6.35
N ALA A 14 8.97 17.54 -5.48
CA ALA A 14 7.81 17.52 -4.61
C ALA A 14 6.48 17.59 -5.39
N VAL A 15 6.42 18.38 -6.48
CA VAL A 15 5.25 18.41 -7.39
C VAL A 15 5.03 17.06 -8.04
N LEU A 16 6.08 16.44 -8.60
CA LEU A 16 6.00 15.13 -9.23
C LEU A 16 5.55 14.04 -8.23
N LEU A 17 6.09 14.08 -7.01
CA LEU A 17 5.67 13.17 -5.93
C LEU A 17 4.19 13.38 -5.56
N ASN A 18 3.72 14.61 -5.50
CA ASN A 18 2.31 14.91 -5.22
C ASN A 18 1.39 14.46 -6.36
N CYS A 19 1.83 14.54 -7.61
CA CYS A 19 1.10 14.02 -8.76
C CYS A 19 1.02 12.48 -8.75
N GLY A 20 1.93 11.79 -8.04
CA GLY A 20 1.90 10.34 -7.81
C GLY A 20 0.80 9.87 -6.82
N GLY A 21 -0.03 10.80 -6.33
CA GLY A 21 -1.18 10.51 -5.49
C GLY A 21 -0.97 10.69 -3.99
N GLN A 22 -2.02 10.49 -3.22
CA GLN A 22 -2.07 10.74 -1.78
C GLN A 22 -1.02 9.94 -0.98
N ARG A 23 -0.59 8.78 -1.47
CA ARG A 23 0.43 7.94 -0.80
C ARG A 23 1.79 8.63 -0.69
N CYS A 24 2.24 9.29 -1.76
CA CYS A 24 3.51 10.02 -1.73
C CYS A 24 3.45 11.20 -0.75
N LEU A 25 2.30 11.86 -0.68
CA LEU A 25 2.06 12.90 0.31
C LEU A 25 2.20 12.37 1.74
N GLN A 26 1.55 11.26 2.07
CA GLN A 26 1.55 10.67 3.41
C GLN A 26 2.93 10.16 3.83
N VAL A 27 3.63 9.49 2.92
CA VAL A 27 4.85 8.72 3.24
C VAL A 27 6.12 9.56 3.18
N ILE A 28 6.15 10.61 2.37
CA ILE A 28 7.35 11.43 2.15
C ILE A 28 7.15 12.87 2.60
N ILE A 29 6.15 13.57 2.06
CA ILE A 29 6.04 15.02 2.21
C ILE A 29 5.59 15.43 3.61
N LEU A 30 4.53 14.82 4.12
CA LEU A 30 4.03 15.13 5.47
C LEU A 30 5.03 14.78 6.57
N PRO A 31 5.73 13.62 6.56
CA PRO A 31 6.80 13.36 7.52
C PRO A 31 7.90 14.39 7.52
N LEU A 32 8.35 14.83 6.36
CA LEU A 32 9.37 15.86 6.25
C LEU A 32 8.87 17.20 6.84
N LEU A 33 7.64 17.58 6.54
CA LEU A 33 7.02 18.79 7.13
C LEU A 33 6.89 18.68 8.66
N VAL A 34 6.49 17.52 9.18
CA VAL A 34 6.38 17.27 10.63
C VAL A 34 7.75 17.40 11.30
N VAL A 35 8.79 16.81 10.72
CA VAL A 35 10.16 16.91 11.24
C VAL A 35 10.64 18.37 11.23
N GLU A 36 10.38 19.12 10.15
CA GLU A 36 10.71 20.55 10.05
C GLU A 36 9.96 21.38 11.09
N VAL A 37 8.67 21.13 11.29
CA VAL A 37 7.86 21.84 12.29
C VAL A 37 8.38 21.53 13.70
N ILE A 38 8.67 20.26 14.01
CA ILE A 38 9.25 19.86 15.30
C ILE A 38 10.60 20.55 15.50
N ALA A 39 11.46 20.61 14.48
CA ALA A 39 12.76 21.27 14.53
C ALA A 39 12.66 22.79 14.77
N LEU A 40 11.58 23.44 14.32
CA LEU A 40 11.31 24.84 14.59
C LEU A 40 10.91 25.11 16.04
N PHE A 41 10.17 24.17 16.66
CA PHE A 41 9.71 24.31 18.05
C PHE A 41 10.72 23.81 19.08
N MET A 42 11.52 22.81 18.74
CA MET A 42 12.61 22.36 19.58
C MET A 42 13.80 23.31 19.38
N GLU A 43 14.04 24.18 20.33
CA GLU A 43 15.22 25.09 20.39
C GLU A 43 16.58 24.37 20.44
N SER A 44 16.63 23.09 20.11
CA SER A 44 17.85 22.33 20.00
C SER A 44 18.66 22.86 18.82
N GLY A 45 19.66 23.67 19.09
CA GLY A 45 20.49 24.36 18.10
C GLY A 45 21.13 23.49 17.02
N HIS A 46 21.13 22.17 17.18
CA HIS A 46 21.67 21.24 16.22
C HIS A 46 20.81 21.06 14.97
N LEU A 47 19.49 20.89 15.08
CA LEU A 47 18.59 20.77 13.92
C LEU A 47 18.49 22.12 13.17
N ARG A 48 18.48 23.24 13.90
CA ARG A 48 18.37 24.58 13.31
C ARG A 48 19.62 25.01 12.53
N GLN A 49 20.83 24.55 12.92
CA GLN A 49 22.07 24.83 12.20
C GLN A 49 22.29 23.97 10.96
N LYS A 50 21.75 22.74 10.93
CA LYS A 50 22.04 21.76 9.89
C LYS A 50 21.02 21.75 8.74
N LEU A 51 19.85 22.36 8.91
CA LEU A 51 18.87 22.56 7.84
C LEU A 51 18.83 24.05 7.42
N PRO A 52 19.94 24.62 6.90
CA PRO A 52 19.93 26.00 6.43
C PRO A 52 18.94 26.24 5.29
N GLY A 53 18.40 25.14 4.72
CA GLY A 53 17.35 25.15 3.72
C GLY A 53 15.93 24.95 4.25
N GLY A 54 15.71 24.75 5.57
CA GLY A 54 14.40 24.38 6.11
C GLY A 54 13.24 25.29 5.65
N ARG A 55 13.44 26.59 5.62
CA ARG A 55 12.44 27.53 5.10
C ARG A 55 12.19 27.36 3.59
N TYR A 56 13.22 27.06 2.81
CA TYR A 56 13.11 26.82 1.37
C TYR A 56 12.46 25.46 1.09
N LEU A 57 12.80 24.44 1.86
CA LEU A 57 12.14 23.13 1.82
C LEU A 57 10.65 23.26 2.17
N ALA A 58 10.32 23.93 3.28
CA ALA A 58 8.94 24.16 3.67
C ALA A 58 8.15 24.92 2.59
N THR A 59 8.74 25.99 2.02
CA THR A 59 8.08 26.75 0.92
C THR A 59 7.94 25.91 -0.36
N ALA A 60 8.92 25.06 -0.69
CA ALA A 60 8.82 24.15 -1.82
C ALA A 60 7.71 23.12 -1.61
N TYR A 61 7.59 22.53 -0.42
CA TYR A 61 6.54 21.56 -0.10
C TYR A 61 5.16 22.20 -0.05
N VAL A 62 4.98 23.32 0.62
CA VAL A 62 3.69 24.04 0.65
C VAL A 62 3.29 24.48 -0.74
N GLY A 63 4.22 25.03 -1.52
CA GLY A 63 3.95 25.40 -2.92
C GLY A 63 3.58 24.21 -3.79
N SER A 64 4.22 23.05 -3.61
CA SER A 64 3.90 21.82 -4.33
C SER A 64 2.54 21.27 -3.95
N LEU A 65 2.13 21.35 -2.68
CA LEU A 65 0.78 20.96 -2.23
C LEU A 65 -0.30 21.84 -2.84
N VAL A 66 -0.08 23.16 -2.85
CA VAL A 66 -1.02 24.10 -3.48
C VAL A 66 -1.16 23.80 -4.98
N LEU A 67 -0.04 23.59 -5.66
CA LEU A 67 -0.06 23.26 -7.10
C LEU A 67 -0.73 21.91 -7.37
N ALA A 68 -0.44 20.86 -6.58
CA ALA A 68 -1.09 19.57 -6.70
C ALA A 68 -2.60 19.66 -6.46
N PHE A 69 -3.03 20.45 -5.47
CA PHE A 69 -4.44 20.74 -5.24
C PHE A 69 -5.09 21.45 -6.44
N LEU A 70 -4.45 22.47 -6.99
CA LEU A 70 -4.94 23.19 -8.17
C LEU A 70 -5.04 22.25 -9.39
N VAL A 71 -4.03 21.42 -9.60
CA VAL A 71 -4.04 20.40 -10.68
C VAL A 71 -5.19 19.40 -10.46
N SER A 72 -5.41 18.92 -9.25
CA SER A 72 -6.53 17.99 -8.97
C SER A 72 -7.90 18.63 -9.20
N CYS A 73 -8.04 19.93 -8.89
CA CYS A 73 -9.26 20.69 -9.19
C CYS A 73 -9.50 20.85 -10.70
N LEU A 74 -8.42 21.03 -11.49
CA LEU A 74 -8.53 21.20 -12.96
C LEU A 74 -8.84 19.88 -13.66
N TYR A 75 -8.27 18.78 -13.22
CA TYR A 75 -8.47 17.47 -13.83
C TYR A 75 -9.73 16.73 -13.34
N GLY A 76 -10.46 17.31 -12.38
CA GLY A 76 -11.80 16.82 -11.98
C GLY A 76 -11.80 15.35 -11.53
N GLY A 77 -10.74 14.92 -10.87
CA GLY A 77 -10.65 13.56 -10.36
C GLY A 77 -11.75 13.29 -9.33
N ARG A 78 -12.89 12.84 -9.77
CA ARG A 78 -13.96 12.27 -8.95
C ARG A 78 -13.53 10.86 -8.60
N GLY A 79 -12.64 10.71 -7.62
CA GLY A 79 -12.41 9.42 -7.00
C GLY A 79 -13.54 9.18 -6.01
N ASP A 80 -14.32 8.15 -6.20
CA ASP A 80 -15.34 7.71 -5.24
C ASP A 80 -14.73 7.13 -3.95
N TYR A 81 -13.42 7.11 -3.84
CA TYR A 81 -12.71 6.70 -2.63
C TYR A 81 -12.63 7.86 -1.65
N ALA A 82 -13.79 8.25 -1.13
CA ALA A 82 -13.86 9.26 -0.09
C ALA A 82 -13.35 8.66 1.24
N VAL A 83 -12.18 9.13 1.67
CA VAL A 83 -11.67 8.83 3.01
C VAL A 83 -12.29 9.83 3.98
N TYR A 84 -13.03 9.33 4.95
CA TYR A 84 -13.72 10.13 5.97
C TYR A 84 -12.91 10.14 7.28
N LEU A 85 -13.05 11.20 8.05
CA LEU A 85 -12.57 11.21 9.43
C LEU A 85 -13.49 10.33 10.27
N LEU A 86 -12.88 9.44 11.05
CA LEU A 86 -13.61 8.58 12.00
C LEU A 86 -14.12 9.38 13.20
N GLN A 87 -15.15 8.86 13.85
CA GLN A 87 -15.55 9.38 15.16
C GLN A 87 -14.45 9.14 16.21
N PRO A 88 -14.31 10.00 17.24
CA PRO A 88 -13.22 9.91 18.20
C PRO A 88 -13.04 8.53 18.84
N GLY A 89 -14.13 7.84 19.15
CA GLY A 89 -14.10 6.48 19.72
C GLY A 89 -13.52 5.44 18.76
N GLU A 90 -13.98 5.44 17.52
CA GLU A 90 -13.50 4.56 16.46
C GLU A 90 -12.02 4.84 16.12
N ALA A 91 -11.64 6.12 16.07
CA ALA A 91 -10.27 6.53 15.83
C ALA A 91 -9.32 6.03 16.93
N VAL A 92 -9.72 6.13 18.19
CA VAL A 92 -8.93 5.63 19.33
C VAL A 92 -8.80 4.11 19.26
N GLU A 93 -9.88 3.38 19.01
CA GLU A 93 -9.85 1.93 18.87
C GLU A 93 -8.91 1.51 17.71
N LYS A 94 -9.02 2.16 16.57
CA LYS A 94 -8.20 1.88 15.42
C LYS A 94 -6.72 2.21 15.64
N LEU A 95 -6.40 3.33 16.32
CA LEU A 95 -5.03 3.70 16.68
C LEU A 95 -4.42 2.71 17.70
N LEU A 96 -5.21 2.17 18.62
CA LEU A 96 -4.71 1.28 19.65
C LEU A 96 -4.64 -0.19 19.22
N LEU A 97 -5.50 -0.64 18.31
CA LEU A 97 -5.59 -2.04 17.91
C LEU A 97 -5.29 -2.25 16.43
N GLY A 98 -5.96 -1.54 15.53
CA GLY A 98 -5.84 -1.76 14.09
C GLY A 98 -4.47 -1.37 13.53
N VAL A 99 -3.97 -0.18 13.89
CA VAL A 99 -2.67 0.32 13.42
C VAL A 99 -1.50 -0.51 13.95
N PRO A 100 -1.41 -0.83 15.26
CA PRO A 100 -0.37 -1.73 15.77
C PRO A 100 -0.44 -3.12 15.16
N ALA A 101 -1.64 -3.68 14.96
CA ALA A 101 -1.80 -4.98 14.31
C ALA A 101 -1.23 -4.97 12.89
N ALA A 102 -1.60 -3.98 12.07
CA ALA A 102 -1.08 -3.82 10.72
C ALA A 102 0.44 -3.59 10.68
N LEU A 103 1.00 -2.83 11.64
CA LEU A 103 2.44 -2.64 11.74
C LEU A 103 3.16 -3.95 12.10
N LEU A 104 2.61 -4.74 13.02
CA LEU A 104 3.17 -6.05 13.39
C LEU A 104 3.06 -7.04 12.23
N GLU A 105 1.95 -7.05 11.53
CA GLU A 105 1.72 -7.86 10.32
C GLU A 105 2.72 -7.48 9.21
N ASN A 106 3.05 -6.20 9.05
CA ASN A 106 4.09 -5.74 8.11
C ASN A 106 5.45 -6.40 8.38
N PHE A 107 5.76 -6.74 9.63
CA PHE A 107 6.96 -7.51 9.99
C PHE A 107 6.77 -9.03 9.95
N GLY A 108 5.63 -9.51 9.46
CA GLY A 108 5.34 -10.94 9.30
C GLY A 108 4.71 -11.60 10.52
N LEU A 109 4.15 -10.80 11.45
CA LEU A 109 3.37 -11.37 12.56
C LEU A 109 1.99 -11.80 12.03
N VAL A 110 1.80 -13.10 11.86
CA VAL A 110 0.53 -13.67 11.41
C VAL A 110 -0.31 -14.08 12.62
N GLY A 111 -1.59 -13.72 12.64
CA GLY A 111 -2.50 -14.14 13.71
C GLY A 111 -2.68 -15.67 13.77
N ASN A 112 -2.92 -16.20 14.97
CA ASN A 112 -3.38 -17.58 15.18
C ASN A 112 -2.48 -18.72 14.68
N ALA A 113 -1.15 -18.59 14.80
CA ALA A 113 -0.25 -19.68 14.49
C ALA A 113 -0.37 -20.82 15.52
N LYS A 114 -0.53 -22.05 15.03
CA LYS A 114 -0.57 -23.24 15.89
C LYS A 114 0.80 -23.42 16.59
N VAL A 115 0.79 -23.57 17.92
CA VAL A 115 2.01 -23.81 18.70
C VAL A 115 2.76 -25.04 18.19
N GLY A 116 4.09 -24.89 17.98
CA GLY A 116 4.93 -25.94 17.41
C GLY A 116 4.95 -26.01 15.89
N SER A 117 4.20 -25.15 15.20
CA SER A 117 4.26 -25.02 13.73
C SER A 117 5.45 -24.14 13.31
N PHE A 118 5.83 -24.22 12.02
CA PHE A 118 6.81 -23.30 11.44
C PHE A 118 6.36 -21.83 11.56
N ALA A 119 5.07 -21.56 11.40
CA ALA A 119 4.50 -20.22 11.59
C ALA A 119 4.71 -19.70 13.01
N SER A 120 4.56 -20.54 14.06
CA SER A 120 4.83 -20.11 15.44
C SER A 120 6.30 -19.80 15.69
N LEU A 121 7.24 -20.53 15.06
CA LEU A 121 8.65 -20.22 15.10
C LEU A 121 8.94 -18.87 14.45
N MET A 122 8.33 -18.60 13.29
CA MET A 122 8.45 -17.30 12.61
C MET A 122 7.94 -16.15 13.50
N GLN A 123 6.82 -16.33 14.17
CA GLN A 123 6.32 -15.32 15.12
C GLN A 123 7.32 -15.04 16.26
N LEU A 124 7.93 -16.06 16.83
CA LEU A 124 8.96 -15.86 17.86
C LEU A 124 10.15 -15.07 17.31
N LEU A 125 10.59 -15.35 16.09
CA LEU A 125 11.66 -14.58 15.45
C LEU A 125 11.28 -13.14 15.18
N VAL A 126 10.05 -12.87 14.79
CA VAL A 126 9.52 -11.50 14.64
C VAL A 126 9.58 -10.76 15.99
N TRP A 127 9.14 -11.39 17.08
CA TRP A 127 9.24 -10.78 18.41
C TRP A 127 10.68 -10.50 18.82
N VAL A 128 11.61 -11.42 18.60
CA VAL A 128 13.05 -11.20 18.85
C VAL A 128 13.56 -10.02 18.01
N PHE A 129 13.19 -9.97 16.74
CA PHE A 129 13.56 -8.86 15.85
C PHE A 129 13.01 -7.52 16.34
N LEU A 130 11.74 -7.44 16.74
CA LEU A 130 11.12 -6.23 17.29
C LEU A 130 11.79 -5.78 18.60
N ILE A 131 12.16 -6.70 19.48
CA ILE A 131 12.93 -6.39 20.70
C ILE A 131 14.29 -5.82 20.34
N LEU A 132 14.99 -6.39 19.35
CA LEU A 132 16.26 -5.86 18.85
C LEU A 132 16.11 -4.46 18.26
N LEU A 133 15.03 -4.20 17.50
CA LEU A 133 14.74 -2.86 16.99
C LEU A 133 14.47 -1.86 18.12
N GLY A 134 13.68 -2.26 19.13
CA GLY A 134 13.42 -1.43 20.31
C GLY A 134 14.71 -1.08 21.08
N TYR A 135 15.58 -2.08 21.28
CA TYR A 135 16.90 -1.87 21.87
C TYR A 135 17.77 -0.94 21.02
N GLY A 136 17.76 -1.11 19.71
CA GLY A 136 18.50 -0.27 18.78
C GLY A 136 18.02 1.19 18.80
N LEU A 137 16.70 1.43 18.82
CA LEU A 137 16.15 2.76 18.99
C LEU A 137 16.62 3.42 20.28
N TRP A 138 16.49 2.70 21.41
CA TRP A 138 16.99 3.18 22.68
C TRP A 138 18.50 3.49 22.63
N TYR A 139 19.29 2.60 22.00
CA TYR A 139 20.73 2.77 21.86
C TYR A 139 21.10 4.00 21.04
N VAL A 140 20.51 4.20 19.87
CA VAL A 140 20.83 5.34 18.97
C VAL A 140 20.42 6.68 19.55
N PHE A 141 19.31 6.75 20.26
CA PHE A 141 18.79 8.00 20.84
C PHE A 141 19.32 8.28 22.26
N ARG A 142 20.12 7.36 22.84
CA ARG A 142 20.77 7.61 24.13
C ARG A 142 21.79 8.77 24.01
N LYS A 143 21.82 9.65 25.01
CA LYS A 143 22.63 10.90 25.02
C LYS A 143 24.12 10.75 24.72
N ASN A 144 24.72 9.59 24.99
CA ASN A 144 26.17 9.36 24.91
C ASN A 144 26.56 8.45 23.71
N THR A 145 25.72 8.33 22.68
CA THR A 145 26.01 7.47 21.54
C THR A 145 26.77 8.24 20.46
N GLU A 146 27.84 7.67 19.93
CA GLU A 146 28.67 8.25 18.86
C GLU A 146 28.00 8.24 17.48
N SER A 147 26.70 7.85 17.39
CA SER A 147 25.95 7.89 16.13
C SER A 147 25.99 9.29 15.52
N THR A 148 26.33 9.33 14.24
CA THR A 148 26.44 10.60 13.53
C THR A 148 25.07 11.29 13.48
N ASP A 149 25.08 12.62 13.47
CA ASP A 149 23.84 13.38 13.37
C ASP A 149 23.05 13.02 12.10
N ARG A 150 23.72 12.68 10.98
CA ARG A 150 23.07 12.23 9.75
C ARG A 150 22.29 10.92 9.90
N GLN A 151 22.84 9.97 10.68
CA GLN A 151 22.17 8.70 10.97
C GLN A 151 20.91 8.93 11.82
N LYS A 152 21.00 9.81 12.83
CA LYS A 152 19.85 10.20 13.67
C LYS A 152 18.78 10.92 12.86
N ASP A 153 19.19 11.84 11.98
CA ASP A 153 18.28 12.60 11.13
C ASP A 153 17.53 11.65 10.16
N ALA A 154 18.25 10.75 9.48
CA ALA A 154 17.66 9.77 8.59
C ALA A 154 16.64 8.86 9.32
N LEU A 155 17.02 8.35 10.49
CA LEU A 155 16.14 7.50 11.30
C LEU A 155 14.91 8.30 11.79
N THR A 156 15.10 9.55 12.20
CA THR A 156 13.99 10.43 12.63
C THR A 156 12.98 10.65 11.50
N ILE A 157 13.44 10.89 10.26
CA ILE A 157 12.57 11.08 9.09
C ILE A 157 11.79 9.79 8.81
N LEU A 158 12.45 8.63 8.82
CA LEU A 158 11.80 7.35 8.58
C LEU A 158 10.77 7.00 9.67
N LEU A 159 11.10 7.24 10.93
CA LEU A 159 10.16 7.04 12.05
C LEU A 159 8.98 8.03 11.99
N ALA A 160 9.23 9.28 11.60
CA ALA A 160 8.18 10.27 11.37
C ALA A 160 7.24 9.81 10.23
N SER A 161 7.78 9.19 9.17
CA SER A 161 6.98 8.63 8.09
C SER A 161 6.04 7.53 8.60
N VAL A 162 6.55 6.60 9.40
CA VAL A 162 5.73 5.56 10.02
C VAL A 162 4.67 6.16 10.95
N GLY A 163 5.06 7.13 11.79
CA GLY A 163 4.16 7.81 12.73
C GLY A 163 3.05 8.61 12.04
N VAL A 164 3.37 9.36 11.00
CA VAL A 164 2.39 10.13 10.20
C VAL A 164 1.42 9.19 9.49
N THR A 165 1.94 8.13 8.88
CA THR A 165 1.10 7.10 8.25
C THR A 165 0.17 6.45 9.27
N ALA A 166 0.68 6.04 10.41
CA ALA A 166 -0.09 5.47 11.53
C ALA A 166 -1.20 6.41 11.99
N PHE A 167 -0.87 7.70 12.18
CA PHE A 167 -1.83 8.71 12.59
C PHE A 167 -2.94 8.90 11.56
N ILE A 168 -2.59 9.10 10.28
CA ILE A 168 -3.58 9.31 9.21
C ILE A 168 -4.51 8.10 9.07
N ILE A 169 -3.95 6.89 9.01
CA ILE A 169 -4.75 5.65 8.93
C ILE A 169 -5.64 5.52 10.17
N GLY A 170 -5.11 5.81 11.35
CA GLY A 170 -5.83 5.66 12.60
C GLY A 170 -7.03 6.59 12.76
N ILE A 171 -6.96 7.83 12.23
CA ILE A 171 -8.04 8.82 12.36
C ILE A 171 -9.01 8.82 11.16
N THR A 172 -8.74 8.03 10.13
CA THR A 172 -9.55 8.01 8.89
C THR A 172 -10.18 6.65 8.64
N SER A 173 -11.17 6.61 7.74
CA SER A 173 -11.80 5.37 7.27
C SER A 173 -10.88 4.51 6.37
N ALA A 174 -9.68 5.00 6.02
CA ALA A 174 -8.72 4.21 5.25
C ALA A 174 -8.40 2.89 5.94
N GLU A 175 -8.33 1.79 5.21
CA GLU A 175 -8.01 0.47 5.76
C GLU A 175 -6.63 0.46 6.44
N ALA A 176 -6.53 -0.19 7.59
CA ALA A 176 -5.26 -0.39 8.29
C ALA A 176 -4.54 -1.62 7.70
N ALA A 177 -4.01 -1.48 6.48
CA ALA A 177 -3.32 -2.55 5.81
C ALA A 177 -1.79 -2.47 6.03
N HIS A 178 -1.15 -3.63 6.20
CA HIS A 178 0.26 -3.76 6.52
C HIS A 178 1.18 -3.09 5.47
N TYR A 179 0.84 -3.15 4.19
CA TYR A 179 1.65 -2.60 3.11
C TYR A 179 1.81 -1.07 3.15
N TYR A 180 0.99 -0.35 3.92
CA TYR A 180 1.18 1.09 4.13
C TYR A 180 2.38 1.39 5.03
N PHE A 181 2.85 0.41 5.80
CA PHE A 181 3.96 0.57 6.75
C PHE A 181 5.32 0.15 6.19
N PHE A 182 5.47 0.03 4.87
CA PHE A 182 6.72 -0.40 4.25
C PHE A 182 7.94 0.46 4.65
N MET A 183 7.74 1.74 5.02
CA MET A 183 8.81 2.61 5.54
C MET A 183 9.39 2.11 6.88
N ALA A 184 8.66 1.30 7.62
CA ALA A 184 9.19 0.67 8.83
C ALA A 184 10.34 -0.30 8.53
N TRP A 185 10.35 -0.94 7.36
CA TRP A 185 11.47 -1.79 6.92
C TRP A 185 12.73 -0.98 6.64
N PHE A 186 12.61 0.19 6.01
CA PHE A 186 13.75 1.09 5.80
C PHE A 186 14.29 1.63 7.13
N ALA A 187 13.40 2.00 8.06
CA ALA A 187 13.79 2.40 9.41
C ALA A 187 14.52 1.28 10.13
N ALA A 188 14.02 0.05 10.06
CA ALA A 188 14.65 -1.13 10.64
C ALA A 188 16.02 -1.41 10.02
N ALA A 189 16.15 -1.32 8.69
CA ALA A 189 17.43 -1.53 8.01
C ALA A 189 18.49 -0.50 8.41
N VAL A 190 18.13 0.79 8.45
CA VAL A 190 19.03 1.86 8.90
C VAL A 190 19.43 1.64 10.37
N LEU A 191 18.46 1.28 11.21
CA LEU A 191 18.72 1.04 12.62
C LEU A 191 19.68 -0.13 12.85
N VAL A 192 19.49 -1.25 12.16
CA VAL A 192 20.38 -2.41 12.21
C VAL A 192 21.77 -2.03 11.71
N ALA A 193 21.89 -1.30 10.60
CA ALA A 193 23.17 -0.85 10.06
C ALA A 193 23.93 0.02 11.07
N VAL A 194 23.26 0.98 11.70
CA VAL A 194 23.86 1.84 12.74
C VAL A 194 24.30 1.02 13.96
N MET A 195 23.48 0.07 14.42
CA MET A 195 23.84 -0.80 15.54
C MET A 195 25.08 -1.65 15.24
N VAL A 196 25.11 -2.25 14.05
CA VAL A 196 26.25 -3.10 13.63
C VAL A 196 27.52 -2.29 13.50
N ASP A 197 27.46 -1.12 12.89
CA ASP A 197 28.59 -0.20 12.73
C ASP A 197 29.22 0.14 14.09
N HIS A 198 28.41 0.58 15.03
CA HIS A 198 28.87 0.93 16.38
C HIS A 198 29.38 -0.26 17.20
N MET A 199 28.75 -1.42 17.06
CA MET A 199 29.16 -2.61 17.83
C MET A 199 30.38 -3.31 17.23
N SER A 200 30.65 -3.08 15.94
CA SER A 200 31.80 -3.76 15.27
C SER A 200 33.13 -3.41 15.86
N GLU A 201 33.33 -2.18 16.35
CA GLU A 201 34.60 -1.74 16.94
C GLU A 201 34.82 -2.23 18.40
N GLY A 202 33.72 -2.23 19.21
CA GLY A 202 33.81 -2.56 20.62
C GLY A 202 33.36 -3.98 21.00
N GLN A 203 32.43 -4.54 20.24
CA GLN A 203 31.77 -5.81 20.54
C GLN A 203 31.51 -6.61 19.24
N PRO A 204 32.55 -7.04 18.50
CA PRO A 204 32.39 -7.66 17.18
C PRO A 204 31.58 -8.96 17.21
N VAL A 205 31.60 -9.70 18.32
CA VAL A 205 30.79 -10.92 18.48
C VAL A 205 29.29 -10.56 18.50
N PHE A 206 28.90 -9.50 19.21
CA PHE A 206 27.50 -9.05 19.23
C PHE A 206 27.03 -8.50 17.88
N ALA A 207 27.88 -7.74 17.18
CA ALA A 207 27.60 -7.30 15.81
C ALA A 207 27.37 -8.50 14.88
N GLY A 208 28.22 -9.54 14.97
CA GLY A 208 28.05 -10.79 14.23
C GLY A 208 26.75 -11.53 14.57
N LEU A 209 26.38 -11.58 15.85
CA LEU A 209 25.10 -12.20 16.27
C LEU A 209 23.89 -11.45 15.73
N ILE A 210 23.90 -10.12 15.75
CA ILE A 210 22.80 -9.29 15.17
C ILE A 210 22.69 -9.56 13.67
N LEU A 211 23.79 -9.50 12.92
CA LEU A 211 23.78 -9.80 11.48
C LEU A 211 23.30 -11.22 11.20
N THR A 212 23.72 -12.20 11.98
CA THR A 212 23.26 -13.59 11.84
C THR A 212 21.75 -13.70 12.10
N ALA A 213 21.25 -13.06 13.15
CA ALA A 213 19.83 -13.05 13.47
C ALA A 213 19.00 -12.38 12.36
N VAL A 214 19.45 -11.25 11.84
CA VAL A 214 18.79 -10.53 10.73
C VAL A 214 18.83 -11.36 9.43
N ALA A 215 19.97 -11.96 9.12
CA ALA A 215 20.10 -12.83 7.94
C ALA A 215 19.19 -14.07 8.06
N LEU A 216 19.16 -14.72 9.21
CA LEU A 216 18.26 -15.84 9.47
C LEU A 216 16.79 -15.43 9.32
N PHE A 217 16.42 -14.29 9.92
CA PHE A 217 15.07 -13.74 9.78
C PHE A 217 14.72 -13.46 8.32
N ALA A 218 15.61 -12.83 7.55
CA ALA A 218 15.39 -12.55 6.13
C ALA A 218 15.23 -13.83 5.30
N VAL A 219 16.08 -14.83 5.51
CA VAL A 219 16.00 -16.12 4.79
C VAL A 219 14.71 -16.86 5.12
N LEU A 220 14.31 -16.88 6.38
CA LEU A 220 13.08 -17.56 6.79
C LEU A 220 11.83 -16.82 6.29
N ASN A 221 11.82 -15.50 6.31
CA ASN A 221 10.74 -14.72 5.69
C ASN A 221 10.66 -14.96 4.18
N LEU A 222 11.78 -14.96 3.47
CA LEU A 222 11.82 -15.25 2.04
C LEU A 222 11.27 -16.65 1.75
N LYS A 223 11.67 -17.65 2.56
CA LYS A 223 11.11 -19.01 2.44
C LYS A 223 9.61 -19.03 2.70
N TYR A 224 9.14 -18.33 3.75
CA TYR A 224 7.71 -18.26 4.07
C TYR A 224 6.94 -17.62 2.90
N THR A 225 7.39 -16.47 2.42
CA THR A 225 6.79 -15.77 1.27
C THR A 225 6.79 -16.64 0.01
N TYR A 226 7.88 -17.38 -0.24
CA TYR A 226 7.95 -18.30 -1.37
C TYR A 226 6.94 -19.45 -1.25
N CYS A 227 6.82 -20.06 -0.06
CA CYS A 227 5.84 -21.12 0.18
C CYS A 227 4.40 -20.59 0.04
N GLU A 228 4.14 -19.38 0.51
CA GLU A 228 2.83 -18.75 0.40
C GLU A 228 2.51 -18.35 -1.05
N ALA A 229 3.50 -17.84 -1.79
CA ALA A 229 3.36 -17.58 -3.22
C ALA A 229 3.09 -18.85 -4.02
N ALA A 230 3.72 -19.98 -3.65
CA ALA A 230 3.46 -21.26 -4.29
C ALA A 230 2.03 -21.77 -4.03
N THR A 231 1.50 -21.59 -2.81
CA THR A 231 0.09 -21.92 -2.51
C THR A 231 -0.88 -20.94 -3.17
N THR A 232 -0.47 -19.69 -3.39
CA THR A 232 -1.27 -18.69 -4.11
C THR A 232 -1.35 -19.03 -5.62
N GLN A 233 -0.35 -19.72 -6.16
CA GLN A 233 -0.40 -20.20 -7.55
C GLN A 233 -1.55 -21.19 -7.76
N ASP A 234 -1.82 -22.05 -6.78
CA ASP A 234 -3.01 -22.94 -6.83
C ASP A 234 -4.32 -22.13 -6.81
N ASN A 235 -4.34 -20.96 -6.15
CA ASN A 235 -5.50 -20.07 -6.14
C ASN A 235 -5.71 -19.28 -7.45
N LEU A 236 -4.78 -19.33 -8.40
CA LEU A 236 -4.92 -18.73 -9.73
C LEU A 236 -5.53 -19.70 -10.75
N LYS A 237 -5.67 -20.97 -10.40
CA LYS A 237 -6.20 -21.99 -11.30
C LYS A 237 -7.59 -21.62 -11.81
N GLU A 238 -8.48 -21.20 -10.92
CA GLU A 238 -9.86 -20.83 -11.28
C GLU A 238 -9.89 -19.62 -12.21
N TYR A 239 -8.96 -18.66 -12.03
CA TYR A 239 -8.82 -17.50 -12.93
C TYR A 239 -8.24 -17.91 -14.29
N GLN A 240 -7.31 -18.87 -14.30
CA GLN A 240 -6.76 -19.41 -15.54
C GLN A 240 -7.85 -20.10 -16.36
N GLU A 241 -8.68 -20.91 -15.73
CA GLU A 241 -9.81 -21.60 -16.38
C GLU A 241 -10.79 -20.61 -17.00
N VAL A 242 -11.10 -19.50 -16.30
CA VAL A 242 -11.95 -18.42 -16.81
C VAL A 242 -11.28 -17.70 -17.98
N ALA A 243 -10.00 -17.39 -17.88
CA ALA A 243 -9.23 -16.72 -18.93
C ALA A 243 -9.15 -17.58 -20.21
N ASP A 244 -8.94 -18.88 -20.05
CA ASP A 244 -8.91 -19.84 -21.15
C ASP A 244 -10.31 -19.93 -21.81
N TYR A 245 -11.37 -20.05 -21.02
CA TYR A 245 -12.75 -20.02 -21.50
C TYR A 245 -13.06 -18.76 -22.32
N LEU A 246 -12.77 -17.57 -21.78
CA LEU A 246 -13.02 -16.29 -22.47
C LEU A 246 -12.26 -16.21 -23.80
N THR A 247 -11.00 -16.68 -23.80
CA THR A 247 -10.16 -16.70 -25.00
C THR A 247 -10.70 -17.68 -26.06
N GLU A 248 -11.09 -18.89 -25.67
CA GLU A 248 -11.64 -19.93 -26.56
C GLU A 248 -13.02 -19.52 -27.11
N ALA A 249 -13.85 -18.87 -26.28
CA ALA A 249 -15.17 -18.36 -26.67
C ALA A 249 -15.09 -17.09 -27.56
N GLY A 250 -13.87 -16.55 -27.78
CA GLY A 250 -13.67 -15.32 -28.56
C GLY A 250 -14.32 -14.10 -27.93
N ILE A 251 -14.27 -14.00 -26.60
CA ILE A 251 -14.78 -12.86 -25.84
C ILE A 251 -13.62 -11.97 -25.47
N ASP A 252 -13.51 -10.84 -26.15
CA ASP A 252 -12.40 -9.90 -25.98
C ASP A 252 -12.63 -8.85 -24.89
N TYR A 253 -13.87 -8.81 -24.35
CA TYR A 253 -14.29 -7.75 -23.47
C TYR A 253 -15.25 -8.20 -22.37
N GLY A 254 -15.09 -7.64 -21.17
CA GLY A 254 -15.97 -7.95 -20.05
C GLY A 254 -15.79 -7.03 -18.86
N TYR A 255 -16.49 -7.36 -17.77
CA TYR A 255 -16.43 -6.68 -16.49
C TYR A 255 -16.22 -7.68 -15.34
N ALA A 256 -15.49 -7.26 -14.34
CA ALA A 256 -15.34 -7.95 -13.07
C ALA A 256 -15.04 -6.93 -11.96
N GLU A 257 -15.07 -7.37 -10.71
CA GLU A 257 -14.51 -6.57 -9.63
C GLU A 257 -13.01 -6.31 -9.87
N PHE A 258 -12.51 -5.18 -9.39
CA PHE A 258 -11.17 -4.66 -9.70
C PHE A 258 -10.06 -5.73 -9.68
N TRP A 259 -9.91 -6.46 -8.57
CA TRP A 259 -8.84 -7.45 -8.45
C TRP A 259 -9.02 -8.69 -9.34
N ASP A 260 -10.26 -9.04 -9.64
CA ASP A 260 -10.57 -10.18 -10.50
C ASP A 260 -10.38 -9.78 -11.98
N ALA A 261 -10.76 -8.56 -12.34
CA ALA A 261 -10.53 -7.98 -13.67
C ALA A 261 -9.03 -7.92 -13.99
N GLU A 262 -8.21 -7.37 -13.09
CA GLU A 262 -6.76 -7.25 -13.28
C GLU A 262 -6.07 -8.61 -13.42
N ARG A 263 -6.49 -9.62 -12.66
CA ARG A 263 -5.95 -10.98 -12.78
C ARG A 263 -6.24 -11.59 -14.15
N ILE A 264 -7.47 -11.47 -14.63
CA ILE A 264 -7.86 -12.00 -15.94
C ILE A 264 -7.10 -11.28 -17.06
N CYS A 265 -7.01 -9.95 -17.01
CA CYS A 265 -6.22 -9.17 -17.96
C CYS A 265 -4.77 -9.62 -17.97
N LEU A 266 -4.16 -9.83 -16.80
CA LEU A 266 -2.76 -10.26 -16.69
C LEU A 266 -2.56 -11.68 -17.25
N ILE A 267 -3.45 -12.62 -16.90
CA ILE A 267 -3.36 -14.01 -17.35
C ILE A 267 -3.53 -14.13 -18.86
N THR A 268 -4.41 -13.32 -19.46
CA THR A 268 -4.64 -13.30 -20.90
C THR A 268 -3.62 -12.48 -21.69
N ASP A 269 -2.63 -11.90 -21.01
CA ASP A 269 -1.64 -10.99 -21.62
C ASP A 269 -2.33 -9.82 -22.36
N GLY A 270 -3.41 -9.29 -21.76
CA GLY A 270 -4.21 -8.20 -22.30
C GLY A 270 -5.07 -8.54 -23.52
N ARG A 271 -5.20 -9.82 -23.90
CA ARG A 271 -6.09 -10.24 -25.00
C ARG A 271 -7.55 -10.05 -24.65
N VAL A 272 -7.91 -10.30 -23.40
CA VAL A 272 -9.23 -9.96 -22.87
C VAL A 272 -9.12 -8.68 -22.05
N THR A 273 -9.89 -7.68 -22.41
CA THR A 273 -9.98 -6.41 -21.67
C THR A 273 -11.11 -6.51 -20.66
N MET A 274 -10.80 -6.37 -19.39
CA MET A 274 -11.80 -6.37 -18.31
C MET A 274 -11.96 -4.97 -17.73
N GLY A 275 -13.14 -4.38 -17.88
CA GLY A 275 -13.53 -3.15 -17.19
C GLY A 275 -13.77 -3.44 -15.71
N HIS A 276 -13.47 -2.43 -14.87
CA HIS A 276 -13.60 -2.60 -13.41
C HIS A 276 -15.02 -2.24 -12.95
N SER A 277 -15.65 -3.12 -12.19
CA SER A 277 -16.84 -2.82 -11.41
C SER A 277 -16.49 -2.63 -9.94
N TYR A 278 -17.20 -1.72 -9.28
CA TYR A 278 -17.07 -1.57 -7.82
C TYR A 278 -17.55 -2.82 -7.09
N THR A 279 -18.71 -3.31 -7.52
CA THR A 279 -19.22 -4.64 -7.15
C THR A 279 -20.10 -5.16 -8.27
N MET A 280 -20.03 -6.43 -8.56
CA MET A 280 -20.89 -7.06 -9.55
C MET A 280 -22.36 -7.10 -9.10
N ALA A 281 -22.63 -6.84 -7.80
CA ALA A 281 -23.98 -6.71 -7.27
C ALA A 281 -24.66 -5.36 -7.61
N SER A 282 -23.98 -4.37 -8.15
CA SER A 282 -24.59 -3.07 -8.52
C SER A 282 -24.34 -2.66 -9.97
N LEU A 283 -23.50 -3.38 -10.72
CA LEU A 283 -23.11 -3.05 -12.11
C LEU A 283 -22.61 -1.61 -12.28
N SER A 284 -22.09 -1.01 -11.19
CA SER A 284 -21.51 0.32 -11.21
C SER A 284 -20.04 0.26 -11.57
N GLY A 285 -19.62 1.09 -12.51
CA GLY A 285 -18.22 1.20 -12.91
C GLY A 285 -17.35 1.70 -11.75
N TYR A 286 -16.10 1.28 -11.72
CA TYR A 286 -15.15 1.66 -10.70
C TYR A 286 -14.10 2.60 -11.25
N TRP A 287 -14.11 3.85 -10.78
CA TRP A 287 -13.29 4.94 -11.32
C TRP A 287 -11.78 4.85 -11.00
N TRP A 288 -11.39 3.98 -10.07
CA TRP A 288 -10.01 3.90 -9.62
C TRP A 288 -9.16 3.04 -10.57
N LEU A 289 -8.05 3.59 -11.05
CA LEU A 289 -7.10 2.93 -11.95
C LEU A 289 -7.73 2.31 -13.21
N THR A 290 -8.80 2.90 -13.70
CA THR A 290 -9.55 2.42 -14.87
C THR A 290 -9.45 3.39 -16.05
N SER A 291 -9.75 2.91 -17.24
CA SER A 291 -9.84 3.73 -18.45
C SER A 291 -11.29 4.03 -18.80
N MET A 292 -11.61 5.32 -19.00
CA MET A 292 -12.94 5.74 -19.50
C MET A 292 -13.34 5.07 -20.82
N LYS A 293 -12.36 4.57 -21.57
CA LYS A 293 -12.61 3.84 -22.82
C LYS A 293 -13.29 2.49 -22.62
N TRP A 294 -13.29 1.99 -21.39
CA TRP A 294 -13.88 0.69 -21.02
C TRP A 294 -15.34 0.77 -20.62
N TYR A 295 -15.97 1.94 -20.78
CA TYR A 295 -17.36 2.14 -20.36
C TYR A 295 -18.16 2.92 -21.40
N PRO A 296 -19.51 2.78 -21.42
CA PRO A 296 -20.38 3.67 -22.16
C PRO A 296 -20.21 5.14 -21.71
N PRO A 297 -20.34 6.13 -22.60
CA PRO A 297 -20.73 6.00 -23.99
C PRO A 297 -19.60 5.69 -24.97
N THR A 298 -18.35 5.51 -24.50
CA THR A 298 -17.18 5.27 -25.38
C THR A 298 -17.26 3.89 -26.01
N LEU A 299 -17.77 2.89 -25.28
CA LEU A 299 -18.10 1.57 -25.83
C LEU A 299 -19.54 1.50 -26.31
N PRO A 300 -19.83 0.73 -27.36
CA PRO A 300 -21.20 0.46 -27.79
C PRO A 300 -21.98 -0.21 -26.65
N LYS A 301 -23.26 0.18 -26.48
CA LYS A 301 -24.13 -0.53 -25.53
C LYS A 301 -24.45 -1.94 -26.00
N GLU A 302 -24.56 -2.14 -27.30
CA GLU A 302 -24.86 -3.43 -27.93
C GLU A 302 -23.52 -4.06 -28.35
N MET A 303 -22.96 -4.90 -27.48
CA MET A 303 -21.78 -5.70 -27.75
C MET A 303 -21.79 -6.94 -26.85
N ARG A 304 -21.22 -8.02 -27.36
CA ARG A 304 -21.02 -9.24 -26.57
C ARG A 304 -20.07 -8.95 -25.42
N THR A 305 -20.57 -9.06 -24.20
CA THR A 305 -19.89 -8.65 -22.98
C THR A 305 -19.91 -9.77 -21.96
N ALA A 306 -18.75 -10.13 -21.40
CA ALA A 306 -18.68 -11.04 -20.28
C ALA A 306 -18.81 -10.31 -18.94
N TYR A 307 -19.42 -10.96 -17.98
CA TYR A 307 -19.50 -10.54 -16.58
C TYR A 307 -18.93 -11.66 -15.73
N VAL A 308 -17.76 -11.41 -15.15
CA VAL A 308 -17.14 -12.40 -14.26
C VAL A 308 -17.50 -12.06 -12.83
N VAL A 309 -18.26 -12.96 -12.22
CA VAL A 309 -18.90 -12.76 -10.91
C VAL A 309 -18.40 -13.83 -9.96
N ARG A 310 -18.09 -13.48 -8.72
CA ARG A 310 -17.78 -14.46 -7.69
C ARG A 310 -19.03 -15.28 -7.39
N THR A 311 -18.88 -16.59 -7.23
CA THR A 311 -20.01 -17.51 -6.98
C THR A 311 -20.86 -17.10 -5.80
N GLU A 312 -20.25 -16.51 -4.76
CA GLU A 312 -20.93 -15.97 -3.58
C GLU A 312 -21.82 -14.75 -3.87
N MET A 313 -21.58 -14.02 -4.96
CA MET A 313 -22.34 -12.83 -5.36
C MET A 313 -23.34 -13.09 -6.50
N ARG A 314 -23.44 -14.32 -6.92
CA ARG A 314 -24.24 -14.73 -8.08
C ARG A 314 -25.72 -14.34 -7.96
N GLU A 315 -26.35 -14.64 -6.83
CA GLU A 315 -27.77 -14.30 -6.60
C GLU A 315 -28.01 -12.81 -6.65
N ALA A 316 -27.12 -12.00 -6.04
CA ALA A 316 -27.22 -10.54 -6.06
C ALA A 316 -27.01 -9.98 -7.48
N PHE A 317 -26.15 -10.59 -8.27
CA PHE A 317 -25.95 -10.23 -9.68
C PHE A 317 -27.20 -10.53 -10.52
N GLU A 318 -27.76 -11.73 -10.43
CA GLU A 318 -28.92 -12.14 -11.21
C GLU A 318 -30.18 -11.31 -10.90
N GLN A 319 -30.35 -10.86 -9.65
CA GLN A 319 -31.50 -10.04 -9.22
C GLN A 319 -31.53 -8.63 -9.79
N GLN A 320 -30.45 -8.16 -10.42
CA GLN A 320 -30.41 -6.81 -10.99
C GLN A 320 -31.12 -6.69 -12.33
N PHE A 321 -31.37 -7.80 -12.98
CA PHE A 321 -31.94 -7.82 -14.33
C PHE A 321 -33.44 -8.10 -14.30
N PRO A 322 -34.21 -7.43 -15.16
CA PRO A 322 -35.61 -7.81 -15.40
C PRO A 322 -35.68 -9.27 -15.89
N GLU A 323 -36.81 -9.88 -15.65
CA GLU A 323 -37.06 -11.27 -16.10
C GLU A 323 -36.87 -11.40 -17.61
N GLY A 324 -35.97 -12.25 -18.07
CA GLY A 324 -35.63 -12.50 -19.46
C GLY A 324 -34.58 -11.57 -20.10
N GLU A 325 -34.03 -10.60 -19.34
CA GLU A 325 -32.97 -9.71 -19.82
C GLU A 325 -31.60 -9.98 -19.22
N ALA A 326 -31.52 -10.93 -18.29
CA ALA A 326 -30.25 -11.29 -17.65
C ALA A 326 -29.25 -11.89 -18.64
N PRO A 327 -27.96 -11.59 -18.53
CA PRO A 327 -26.91 -12.31 -19.23
C PRO A 327 -26.98 -13.81 -18.91
N ILE A 328 -26.57 -14.63 -19.87
CA ILE A 328 -26.66 -16.09 -19.75
C ILE A 328 -25.40 -16.61 -19.07
N LEU A 329 -25.56 -17.49 -18.07
CA LEU A 329 -24.43 -18.20 -17.46
C LEU A 329 -23.89 -19.20 -18.50
N GLU A 330 -22.67 -18.97 -18.97
CA GLU A 330 -22.01 -19.81 -19.96
C GLU A 330 -20.90 -20.69 -19.37
N TYR A 331 -20.26 -20.26 -18.26
CA TYR A 331 -19.19 -21.01 -17.60
C TYR A 331 -19.23 -20.77 -16.09
N GLU A 332 -18.88 -21.78 -15.31
CA GLU A 332 -18.78 -21.69 -13.84
C GLU A 332 -17.72 -22.67 -13.33
N ASN A 333 -16.93 -22.23 -12.35
CA ASN A 333 -16.07 -23.06 -11.54
C ASN A 333 -16.34 -22.83 -10.03
N GLU A 334 -15.50 -23.34 -9.15
CA GLU A 334 -15.72 -23.26 -7.70
C GLU A 334 -15.77 -21.82 -7.17
N LYS A 335 -15.14 -20.85 -7.86
CA LYS A 335 -14.95 -19.49 -7.38
C LYS A 335 -15.63 -18.43 -8.23
N LEU A 336 -15.73 -18.65 -9.52
CA LEU A 336 -16.14 -17.64 -10.49
C LEU A 336 -17.21 -18.20 -11.43
N ALA A 337 -18.19 -17.37 -11.74
CA ALA A 337 -19.23 -17.59 -12.74
C ALA A 337 -19.08 -16.56 -13.87
N VAL A 338 -19.13 -16.99 -15.11
CA VAL A 338 -19.05 -16.15 -16.30
C VAL A 338 -20.43 -16.09 -16.96
N TYR A 339 -21.00 -14.90 -16.95
CA TYR A 339 -22.23 -14.59 -17.66
C TYR A 339 -21.88 -13.84 -18.94
N VAL A 340 -22.58 -14.14 -20.03
CA VAL A 340 -22.39 -13.47 -21.30
C VAL A 340 -23.72 -12.87 -21.78
N GLY A 341 -23.64 -11.61 -22.18
CA GLY A 341 -24.77 -10.87 -22.72
C GLY A 341 -24.40 -10.14 -23.99
N ASP A 342 -25.38 -9.82 -24.80
CA ASP A 342 -25.21 -9.01 -26.02
C ASP A 342 -25.27 -7.49 -25.76
N ARG A 343 -25.34 -7.13 -24.50
CA ARG A 343 -25.46 -5.73 -24.08
C ARG A 343 -24.56 -5.43 -22.89
N ASN A 344 -24.00 -4.23 -22.92
CA ASN A 344 -23.23 -3.70 -21.78
C ASN A 344 -24.18 -3.01 -20.79
N TYR A 345 -24.23 -3.53 -19.56
CA TYR A 345 -25.07 -3.04 -18.47
C TYR A 345 -24.31 -2.21 -17.43
N VAL A 346 -22.98 -2.17 -17.49
CA VAL A 346 -22.19 -1.41 -16.51
C VAL A 346 -22.21 0.07 -16.89
N GLU A 347 -22.67 0.89 -15.97
CA GLU A 347 -22.71 2.35 -16.12
C GLU A 347 -21.66 3.00 -15.19
N LEU A 348 -21.02 4.09 -15.68
CA LEU A 348 -20.07 4.89 -14.90
C LEU A 348 -20.77 5.99 -14.13
#